data_7cfcade0d628ba0e3b049bc6ce69c6ee
#
_entry.id   7cfcade0d628ba0e3b049bc6ce69c6ee
#
_cell.length_a   1.000
_cell.length_b   1.000
_cell.length_c   1.000
_cell.angle_alpha   90.00
_cell.angle_beta   90.00
_cell.angle_gamma   90.00
#
_symmetry.space_group_name_H-M   'P 1'
#
loop_
_entity.id
_entity.type
_entity.pdbx_description
1 polymer ?
#
loop_
_entity_poly.entity_id
_entity_poly.type
_entity_poly.pdbx_seq_one_letter_code
_entity_poly.pdbx_strand_id
1 'polypeptide(L)'
;CGDGDMQEGVTYEAASLAGHLSLGKLIVLYDANKVTLDGPLSMSFSENVKKRYEACNWQVLEVKDGNDINEIHKAIKKGKKEQFKPTLIIVNTVIGFGSANQGTNKVHGAPLGKEDGKNAKLSYGFDHDEFYVPEEVYEDFKKKTIKRGKSKFNKWNKLFNEYKEQYPTEAKQLEDAIAGKYSLNIDELLKNYPVGHNDATRNTSLEVIQEVAKQNPTFLSGTADLASSTKTKIKDEDDFSVENYNGRNLVFGIREFAMVAIMNGMTLHKGVKVSAGGFL
;
A
#
# COMPACT_ATOMS: atom_id res chain seq x y z
N CYS A 1 8.04 -0.16 7.14
CA CYS A 1 9.13 0.61 6.54
C CYS A 1 10.19 0.90 7.60
N GLY A 2 11.42 1.15 7.18
CA GLY A 2 12.56 1.44 8.03
C GLY A 2 13.13 2.85 7.81
N ASP A 3 14.27 3.12 8.44
CA ASP A 3 14.95 4.43 8.38
C ASP A 3 15.37 4.82 6.95
N GLY A 4 15.79 3.86 6.13
CA GLY A 4 16.14 4.09 4.73
C GLY A 4 14.92 4.51 3.89
N ASP A 5 13.78 3.84 4.08
CA ASP A 5 12.55 4.16 3.37
C ASP A 5 12.09 5.60 3.66
N MET A 6 12.35 6.11 4.86
CA MET A 6 12.00 7.49 5.23
C MET A 6 12.85 8.55 4.53
N GLN A 7 13.97 8.18 3.92
CA GLN A 7 14.85 9.07 3.15
C GLN A 7 14.47 9.10 1.66
N GLU A 8 13.73 8.10 1.18
CA GLU A 8 13.36 8.02 -0.24
C GLU A 8 12.42 9.16 -0.65
N GLY A 9 12.69 9.78 -1.80
CA GLY A 9 11.87 10.88 -2.34
C GLY A 9 10.42 10.49 -2.55
N VAL A 10 10.15 9.25 -2.99
CA VAL A 10 8.80 8.71 -3.19
C VAL A 10 7.99 8.69 -1.90
N THR A 11 8.64 8.55 -0.74
CA THR A 11 7.99 8.59 0.57
C THR A 11 7.38 9.97 0.86
N TYR A 12 8.06 11.06 0.47
CA TYR A 12 7.55 12.43 0.63
C TYR A 12 6.32 12.66 -0.24
N GLU A 13 6.38 12.26 -1.51
CA GLU A 13 5.27 12.38 -2.44
C GLU A 13 4.05 11.58 -1.96
N ALA A 14 4.26 10.31 -1.56
CA ALA A 14 3.21 9.42 -1.09
C ALA A 14 2.59 9.91 0.23
N ALA A 15 3.39 10.35 1.19
CA ALA A 15 2.91 10.87 2.49
C ALA A 15 2.03 12.11 2.29
N SER A 16 2.49 13.05 1.45
CA SER A 16 1.73 14.26 1.12
C SER A 16 0.40 13.94 0.46
N LEU A 17 0.37 13.04 -0.53
CA LEU A 17 -0.86 12.66 -1.22
C LEU A 17 -1.82 11.89 -0.29
N ALA A 18 -1.33 10.95 0.51
CA ALA A 18 -2.15 10.18 1.44
C ALA A 18 -2.84 11.06 2.48
N GLY A 19 -2.13 12.06 3.01
CA GLY A 19 -2.72 13.05 3.92
C GLY A 19 -3.74 13.96 3.24
N HIS A 20 -3.46 14.41 2.01
CA HIS A 20 -4.39 15.20 1.19
C HIS A 20 -5.70 14.43 0.95
N LEU A 21 -5.60 13.16 0.59
CA LEU A 21 -6.74 12.28 0.34
C LEU A 21 -7.38 11.72 1.63
N SER A 22 -6.92 12.11 2.80
CA SER A 22 -7.48 11.66 4.10
C SER A 22 -7.62 10.13 4.21
N LEU A 23 -6.60 9.37 3.81
CA LEU A 23 -6.66 7.91 3.73
C LEU A 23 -6.64 7.25 5.13
N GLY A 24 -7.72 7.40 5.90
CA GLY A 24 -7.81 6.97 7.30
C GLY A 24 -7.68 5.46 7.54
N LYS A 25 -7.78 4.64 6.51
CA LYS A 25 -7.50 3.18 6.62
C LYS A 25 -6.02 2.83 6.48
N LEU A 26 -5.18 3.77 6.04
CA LEU A 26 -3.75 3.56 5.88
C LEU A 26 -3.05 3.69 7.23
N ILE A 27 -2.42 2.61 7.67
CA ILE A 27 -1.59 2.57 8.88
C ILE A 27 -0.20 2.10 8.47
N VAL A 28 0.81 2.92 8.75
CA VAL A 28 2.21 2.63 8.46
C VAL A 28 2.95 2.46 9.80
N LEU A 29 3.66 1.34 9.95
CA LEU A 29 4.58 1.13 11.07
C LEU A 29 5.99 1.44 10.57
N TYR A 30 6.65 2.37 11.25
CA TYR A 30 8.02 2.76 10.98
C TYR A 30 8.95 2.18 12.04
N ASP A 31 9.80 1.24 11.62
CA ASP A 31 10.87 0.67 12.43
C ASP A 31 12.02 1.69 12.54
N ALA A 32 12.01 2.43 13.63
CA ALA A 32 12.97 3.50 13.91
C ALA A 32 14.15 2.95 14.73
N ASN A 33 15.01 2.19 14.11
CA ASN A 33 16.18 1.57 14.75
C ASN A 33 17.45 2.43 14.66
N LYS A 34 17.42 3.53 13.91
CA LYS A 34 18.50 4.53 13.77
C LYS A 34 19.77 4.00 13.13
N VAL A 35 19.67 2.95 12.32
CA VAL A 35 20.80 2.32 11.63
C VAL A 35 20.45 2.14 10.15
N THR A 36 21.42 2.45 9.30
CA THR A 36 21.39 2.15 7.86
C THR A 36 22.53 1.18 7.50
N LEU A 37 22.64 0.80 6.25
CA LEU A 37 23.63 -0.16 5.80
C LEU A 37 25.09 0.29 6.10
N ASP A 38 25.36 1.57 5.91
CA ASP A 38 26.71 2.12 6.08
C ASP A 38 27.03 2.49 7.55
N GLY A 39 26.02 2.68 8.42
CA GLY A 39 26.25 3.05 9.80
C GLY A 39 25.07 3.71 10.50
N PRO A 40 25.33 4.53 11.51
CA PRO A 40 24.28 5.26 12.21
C PRO A 40 23.51 6.18 11.26
N LEU A 41 22.19 6.23 11.43
CA LEU A 41 21.29 7.10 10.65
C LEU A 41 21.73 8.57 10.63
N SER A 42 22.31 9.05 11.73
CA SER A 42 22.80 10.42 11.88
C SER A 42 23.91 10.84 10.91
N MET A 43 24.50 9.89 10.18
CA MET A 43 25.50 10.22 9.13
C MET A 43 24.87 10.96 7.94
N SER A 44 23.60 10.71 7.65
CA SER A 44 22.93 11.24 6.45
C SER A 44 21.52 11.78 6.68
N PHE A 45 20.97 11.63 7.89
CA PHE A 45 19.58 11.96 8.15
C PHE A 45 19.39 12.57 9.55
N SER A 46 18.82 13.77 9.59
CA SER A 46 18.58 14.53 10.83
C SER A 46 17.16 15.09 10.93
N GLU A 47 16.27 14.65 10.07
CA GLU A 47 14.90 15.14 10.03
C GLU A 47 14.07 14.72 11.26
N ASN A 48 13.09 15.54 11.58
CA ASN A 48 12.02 15.17 12.50
C ASN A 48 10.86 14.54 11.70
N VAL A 49 10.93 13.23 11.49
CA VAL A 49 9.93 12.47 10.75
C VAL A 49 8.51 12.68 11.31
N LYS A 50 8.36 12.74 12.64
CA LYS A 50 7.07 13.02 13.28
C LYS A 50 6.46 14.32 12.79
N LYS A 51 7.22 15.42 12.88
CA LYS A 51 6.74 16.74 12.44
C LYS A 51 6.45 16.79 10.93
N ARG A 52 7.25 16.11 10.13
CA ARG A 52 7.01 16.01 8.68
C ARG A 52 5.66 15.37 8.37
N TYR A 53 5.37 14.22 8.97
CA TYR A 53 4.10 13.52 8.76
C TYR A 53 2.91 14.28 9.36
N GLU A 54 3.08 14.92 10.53
CA GLU A 54 2.07 15.80 11.10
C GLU A 54 1.74 16.97 10.16
N ALA A 55 2.76 17.57 9.52
CA ALA A 55 2.59 18.62 8.50
C ALA A 55 1.86 18.12 7.24
N CYS A 56 1.99 16.84 6.91
CA CYS A 56 1.23 16.18 5.85
C CYS A 56 -0.18 15.71 6.30
N ASN A 57 -0.69 16.18 7.43
CA ASN A 57 -2.02 15.84 7.96
C ASN A 57 -2.18 14.36 8.39
N TRP A 58 -1.12 13.71 8.83
CA TRP A 58 -1.18 12.37 9.41
C TRP A 58 -1.42 12.40 10.92
N GLN A 59 -2.09 11.38 11.45
CA GLN A 59 -1.97 11.03 12.86
C GLN A 59 -0.61 10.37 13.08
N VAL A 60 0.19 10.88 14.03
CA VAL A 60 1.46 10.25 14.39
C VAL A 60 1.41 9.74 15.81
N LEU A 61 1.71 8.45 15.99
CA LEU A 61 1.79 7.76 17.27
C LEU A 61 3.22 7.27 17.47
N GLU A 62 3.62 7.13 18.73
CA GLU A 62 4.98 6.69 19.08
C GLU A 62 4.90 5.53 20.07
N VAL A 63 5.63 4.47 19.78
CA VAL A 63 5.91 3.32 20.64
C VAL A 63 7.35 3.46 21.12
N LYS A 64 7.54 3.54 22.42
CA LYS A 64 8.87 3.81 23.00
C LYS A 64 9.76 2.58 23.00
N ASP A 65 9.18 1.42 23.21
CA ASP A 65 9.88 0.13 23.20
C ASP A 65 9.21 -0.83 22.21
N GLY A 66 9.91 -1.12 21.13
CA GLY A 66 9.45 -2.07 20.09
C GLY A 66 9.36 -3.51 20.56
N ASN A 67 9.84 -3.85 21.75
CA ASN A 67 9.65 -5.16 22.38
C ASN A 67 8.39 -5.20 23.27
N ASP A 68 7.74 -4.07 23.57
CA ASP A 68 6.45 -4.04 24.26
C ASP A 68 5.29 -4.26 23.29
N ILE A 69 4.88 -5.53 23.15
CA ILE A 69 3.76 -5.95 22.30
C ILE A 69 2.45 -5.23 22.68
N ASN A 70 2.26 -4.89 23.98
CA ASN A 70 1.05 -4.22 24.44
C ASN A 70 1.03 -2.76 24.00
N GLU A 71 2.18 -2.08 24.01
CA GLU A 71 2.30 -0.72 23.49
C GLU A 71 2.01 -0.67 21.98
N ILE A 72 2.62 -1.59 21.22
CA ILE A 72 2.35 -1.74 19.78
C ILE A 72 0.86 -2.01 19.53
N HIS A 73 0.27 -2.94 20.26
CA HIS A 73 -1.17 -3.27 20.14
C HIS A 73 -2.07 -2.05 20.39
N LYS A 74 -1.77 -1.26 21.43
CA LYS A 74 -2.52 -0.05 21.78
C LYS A 74 -2.40 1.00 20.65
N ALA A 75 -1.20 1.20 20.10
CA ALA A 75 -0.96 2.12 19.01
C ALA A 75 -1.74 1.72 17.74
N ILE A 76 -1.66 0.45 17.32
CA ILE A 76 -2.42 -0.08 16.18
C ILE A 76 -3.92 0.10 16.41
N LYS A 77 -4.42 -0.22 17.62
CA LYS A 77 -5.84 -0.05 17.95
C LYS A 77 -6.29 1.41 17.88
N LYS A 78 -5.41 2.35 18.26
CA LYS A 78 -5.67 3.79 18.13
C LYS A 78 -5.67 4.22 16.66
N GLY A 79 -4.70 3.77 15.85
CA GLY A 79 -4.67 4.03 14.41
C GLY A 79 -5.92 3.51 13.70
N LYS A 80 -6.39 2.30 14.05
CA LYS A 80 -7.63 1.73 13.47
C LYS A 80 -8.92 2.47 13.83
N LYS A 81 -8.90 3.37 14.82
CA LYS A 81 -10.04 4.22 15.17
C LYS A 81 -10.06 5.54 14.40
N GLU A 82 -8.91 5.97 13.91
CA GLU A 82 -8.81 7.14 13.06
C GLU A 82 -9.41 6.85 11.69
N GLN A 83 -10.30 7.71 11.21
CA GLN A 83 -11.02 7.50 9.95
C GLN A 83 -10.71 8.58 8.90
N PHE A 84 -10.17 9.71 9.32
CA PHE A 84 -10.00 10.89 8.47
C PHE A 84 -8.53 11.24 8.21
N LYS A 85 -7.61 10.54 8.87
CA LYS A 85 -6.17 10.76 8.69
C LYS A 85 -5.44 9.43 8.57
N PRO A 86 -4.50 9.29 7.64
CA PRO A 86 -3.58 8.16 7.69
C PRO A 86 -2.77 8.20 8.98
N THR A 87 -2.33 7.05 9.48
CA THR A 87 -1.62 6.92 10.74
C THR A 87 -0.21 6.42 10.52
N LEU A 88 0.79 7.15 11.03
CA LEU A 88 2.16 6.67 11.20
C LEU A 88 2.37 6.24 12.65
N ILE A 89 2.86 5.03 12.86
CA ILE A 89 3.28 4.53 14.17
C ILE A 89 4.79 4.40 14.15
N ILE A 90 5.50 5.30 14.84
CA ILE A 90 6.95 5.25 15.01
C ILE A 90 7.24 4.24 16.11
N VAL A 91 7.89 3.14 15.78
CA VAL A 91 8.26 2.08 16.72
C VAL A 91 9.76 2.14 16.94
N ASN A 92 10.19 2.56 18.13
CA ASN A 92 11.60 2.58 18.48
C ASN A 92 12.09 1.16 18.76
N THR A 93 13.03 0.68 17.97
CA THR A 93 13.58 -0.66 18.04
C THR A 93 15.10 -0.65 18.15
N VAL A 94 15.69 -1.80 18.38
CA VAL A 94 17.14 -2.02 18.30
C VAL A 94 17.39 -3.10 17.26
N ILE A 95 18.06 -2.76 16.16
CA ILE A 95 18.39 -3.74 15.13
C ILE A 95 19.26 -4.86 15.71
N GLY A 96 18.96 -6.12 15.36
CA GLY A 96 19.69 -7.28 15.86
C GLY A 96 19.58 -7.45 17.39
N PHE A 97 18.47 -7.06 17.99
CA PHE A 97 18.22 -7.18 19.43
C PHE A 97 18.61 -8.56 19.96
N GLY A 98 19.37 -8.59 21.07
CA GLY A 98 19.86 -9.82 21.70
C GLY A 98 21.17 -10.37 21.09
N SER A 99 21.64 -9.84 19.96
CA SER A 99 22.93 -10.23 19.38
C SER A 99 24.11 -9.46 19.99
N ALA A 100 25.31 -9.98 19.83
CA ALA A 100 26.54 -9.27 20.26
C ALA A 100 26.77 -7.97 19.49
N ASN A 101 26.23 -7.86 18.28
CA ASN A 101 26.35 -6.69 17.41
C ASN A 101 25.05 -5.86 17.31
N GLN A 102 24.13 -6.03 18.26
CA GLN A 102 22.87 -5.26 18.27
C GLN A 102 23.11 -3.76 18.21
N GLY A 103 22.23 -3.02 17.55
CA GLY A 103 22.31 -1.57 17.41
C GLY A 103 23.40 -1.09 16.45
N THR A 104 24.03 -1.99 15.70
CA THR A 104 25.08 -1.64 14.74
C THR A 104 24.72 -2.07 13.32
N ASN A 105 25.38 -1.46 12.33
CA ASN A 105 25.20 -1.84 10.91
C ASN A 105 25.76 -3.24 10.57
N LYS A 106 26.52 -3.88 11.44
CA LYS A 106 27.03 -5.23 11.23
C LYS A 106 25.93 -6.29 11.12
N VAL A 107 24.74 -6.00 11.65
CA VAL A 107 23.56 -6.87 11.55
C VAL A 107 22.52 -6.36 10.55
N HIS A 108 22.82 -5.28 9.83
CA HIS A 108 21.94 -4.74 8.81
C HIS A 108 22.10 -5.53 7.50
N GLY A 109 21.14 -6.42 7.20
CA GLY A 109 21.19 -7.28 6.02
C GLY A 109 22.20 -8.43 6.07
N ALA A 110 22.87 -8.63 7.20
CA ALA A 110 23.82 -9.72 7.40
C ALA A 110 23.29 -10.74 8.42
N PRO A 111 23.47 -12.05 8.18
CA PRO A 111 23.07 -13.08 9.14
C PRO A 111 23.93 -12.98 10.41
N LEU A 112 23.34 -13.25 11.57
CA LEU A 112 24.05 -13.24 12.86
C LEU A 112 25.14 -14.35 12.93
N GLY A 113 24.99 -15.41 12.13
CA GLY A 113 25.78 -16.61 12.26
C GLY A 113 25.29 -17.55 13.36
N LYS A 114 25.85 -18.76 13.42
CA LYS A 114 25.33 -19.81 14.28
C LYS A 114 25.46 -19.49 15.78
N GLU A 115 26.64 -19.04 16.19
CA GLU A 115 26.92 -18.78 17.61
C GLU A 115 26.15 -17.57 18.15
N ASP A 116 26.19 -16.45 17.42
CA ASP A 116 25.50 -15.23 17.84
C ASP A 116 23.97 -15.40 17.75
N GLY A 117 23.47 -16.12 16.74
CA GLY A 117 22.04 -16.47 16.66
C GLY A 117 21.58 -17.35 17.82
N LYS A 118 22.42 -18.30 18.29
CA LYS A 118 22.14 -19.08 19.49
C LYS A 118 22.10 -18.19 20.74
N ASN A 119 23.08 -17.31 20.90
CA ASN A 119 23.13 -16.39 22.04
C ASN A 119 21.94 -15.43 22.06
N ALA A 120 21.53 -14.92 20.91
CA ALA A 120 20.34 -14.09 20.79
C ALA A 120 19.07 -14.86 21.21
N LYS A 121 18.90 -16.12 20.78
CA LYS A 121 17.77 -16.96 21.22
C LYS A 121 17.77 -17.16 22.72
N LEU A 122 18.92 -17.43 23.33
CA LEU A 122 19.05 -17.57 24.79
C LEU A 122 18.68 -16.27 25.52
N SER A 123 19.07 -15.11 24.96
CA SER A 123 18.69 -13.81 25.56
C SER A 123 17.18 -13.55 25.55
N TYR A 124 16.43 -14.17 24.63
CA TYR A 124 14.97 -14.12 24.57
C TYR A 124 14.31 -15.16 25.52
N GLY A 125 15.08 -16.00 26.19
CA GLY A 125 14.58 -17.14 26.96
C GLY A 125 14.09 -18.31 26.08
N PHE A 126 14.55 -18.38 24.83
CA PHE A 126 14.14 -19.40 23.87
C PHE A 126 15.27 -20.42 23.63
N ASP A 127 15.40 -21.37 24.55
CA ASP A 127 16.41 -22.44 24.50
C ASP A 127 15.81 -23.70 23.86
N HIS A 128 15.67 -23.66 22.54
CA HIS A 128 15.15 -24.77 21.74
C HIS A 128 15.97 -24.95 20.45
N ASP A 129 15.83 -26.10 19.82
CA ASP A 129 16.43 -26.39 18.53
C ASP A 129 16.00 -25.41 17.44
N GLU A 130 16.74 -25.43 16.32
CA GLU A 130 16.40 -24.62 15.16
C GLU A 130 15.00 -25.01 14.64
N PHE A 131 14.21 -23.98 14.27
CA PHE A 131 12.83 -24.13 13.74
C PHE A 131 11.82 -24.78 14.70
N TYR A 132 12.16 -24.98 15.96
CA TYR A 132 11.20 -25.45 16.94
C TYR A 132 10.09 -24.44 17.20
N VAL A 133 8.84 -24.91 17.19
CA VAL A 133 7.67 -24.12 17.56
C VAL A 133 6.91 -24.91 18.63
N PRO A 134 6.65 -24.35 19.82
CA PRO A 134 5.87 -25.02 20.87
C PRO A 134 4.48 -25.43 20.40
N GLU A 135 4.01 -26.60 20.82
CA GLU A 135 2.71 -27.13 20.40
C GLU A 135 1.54 -26.20 20.79
N GLU A 136 1.64 -25.53 21.95
CA GLU A 136 0.64 -24.55 22.38
C GLU A 136 0.49 -23.38 21.41
N VAL A 137 1.55 -23.01 20.66
CA VAL A 137 1.48 -21.96 19.61
C VAL A 137 0.66 -22.46 18.43
N TYR A 138 0.88 -23.70 17.98
CA TYR A 138 0.08 -24.31 16.93
C TYR A 138 -1.41 -24.39 17.32
N GLU A 139 -1.70 -24.82 18.53
CA GLU A 139 -3.07 -24.93 19.03
C GLU A 139 -3.74 -23.55 19.18
N ASP A 140 -3.02 -22.53 19.63
CA ASP A 140 -3.53 -21.16 19.73
C ASP A 140 -3.86 -20.59 18.35
N PHE A 141 -2.97 -20.76 17.37
CA PHE A 141 -3.22 -20.34 15.97
C PHE A 141 -4.40 -21.09 15.37
N LYS A 142 -4.51 -22.40 15.60
CA LYS A 142 -5.64 -23.20 15.12
C LYS A 142 -6.97 -22.71 15.69
N LYS A 143 -7.02 -22.44 16.99
CA LYS A 143 -8.24 -21.97 17.66
C LYS A 143 -8.59 -20.52 17.31
N LYS A 144 -7.63 -19.60 17.45
CA LYS A 144 -7.88 -18.16 17.35
C LYS A 144 -7.84 -17.63 15.91
N THR A 145 -6.91 -18.11 15.09
CA THR A 145 -6.69 -17.56 13.74
C THR A 145 -7.41 -18.36 12.68
N ILE A 146 -7.12 -19.67 12.58
CA ILE A 146 -7.67 -20.52 11.52
C ILE A 146 -9.19 -20.66 11.66
N LYS A 147 -9.69 -21.02 12.84
CA LYS A 147 -11.13 -21.19 13.08
C LYS A 147 -11.91 -19.90 12.88
N ARG A 148 -11.35 -18.78 13.36
CA ARG A 148 -11.96 -17.45 13.16
C ARG A 148 -11.93 -17.03 11.69
N GLY A 149 -10.82 -17.26 10.99
CA GLY A 149 -10.66 -16.98 9.56
C GLY A 149 -11.69 -17.75 8.74
N LYS A 150 -11.80 -19.07 8.96
CA LYS A 150 -12.79 -19.92 8.30
C LYS A 150 -14.23 -19.47 8.55
N SER A 151 -14.56 -19.09 9.80
CA SER A 151 -15.89 -18.56 10.13
C SER A 151 -16.19 -17.25 9.38
N LYS A 152 -15.21 -16.34 9.31
CA LYS A 152 -15.36 -15.08 8.58
C LYS A 152 -15.49 -15.28 7.07
N PHE A 153 -14.69 -16.17 6.51
CA PHE A 153 -14.75 -16.55 5.11
C PHE A 153 -16.11 -17.15 4.73
N ASN A 154 -16.63 -18.08 5.52
CA ASN A 154 -17.95 -18.67 5.28
C ASN A 154 -19.07 -17.63 5.36
N LYS A 155 -19.00 -16.67 6.31
CA LYS A 155 -19.97 -15.57 6.39
C LYS A 155 -19.91 -14.66 5.17
N TRP A 156 -18.69 -14.36 4.69
CA TRP A 156 -18.51 -13.55 3.50
C TRP A 156 -19.08 -14.26 2.26
N ASN A 157 -18.77 -15.55 2.08
CA ASN A 157 -19.31 -16.32 0.95
C ASN A 157 -20.84 -16.36 0.96
N LYS A 158 -21.46 -16.54 2.14
CA LYS A 158 -22.91 -16.50 2.25
C LYS A 158 -23.46 -15.13 1.83
N LEU A 159 -22.92 -14.05 2.37
CA LEU A 159 -23.30 -12.69 2.01
C LEU A 159 -23.13 -12.41 0.52
N PHE A 160 -22.00 -12.85 -0.06
CA PHE A 160 -21.73 -12.64 -1.48
C PHE A 160 -22.68 -13.44 -2.39
N ASN A 161 -23.06 -14.65 -1.99
CA ASN A 161 -24.06 -15.42 -2.73
C ASN A 161 -25.44 -14.73 -2.71
N GLU A 162 -25.87 -14.23 -1.55
CA GLU A 162 -27.10 -13.43 -1.41
C GLU A 162 -27.02 -12.15 -2.28
N TYR A 163 -25.88 -11.45 -2.26
CA TYR A 163 -25.65 -10.28 -3.12
C TYR A 163 -25.72 -10.64 -4.61
N LYS A 164 -25.17 -11.78 -4.99
CA LYS A 164 -25.13 -12.27 -6.36
C LYS A 164 -26.54 -12.60 -6.90
N GLU A 165 -27.44 -13.09 -6.05
CA GLU A 165 -28.85 -13.30 -6.39
C GLU A 165 -29.60 -11.97 -6.58
N GLN A 166 -29.31 -10.97 -5.72
CA GLN A 166 -29.99 -9.69 -5.74
C GLN A 166 -29.41 -8.71 -6.79
N TYR A 167 -28.10 -8.74 -7.02
CA TYR A 167 -27.36 -7.83 -7.89
C TYR A 167 -26.41 -8.61 -8.83
N PRO A 168 -26.95 -9.39 -9.79
CA PRO A 168 -26.12 -10.30 -10.60
C PRO A 168 -25.11 -9.56 -11.50
N THR A 169 -25.45 -8.38 -12.01
CA THR A 169 -24.57 -7.58 -12.87
C THR A 169 -23.38 -7.04 -12.10
N GLU A 170 -23.62 -6.41 -10.95
CA GLU A 170 -22.57 -5.83 -10.09
C GLU A 170 -21.69 -6.92 -9.48
N ALA A 171 -22.27 -8.03 -9.08
CA ALA A 171 -21.53 -9.19 -8.59
C ALA A 171 -20.60 -9.75 -9.67
N LYS A 172 -21.07 -9.86 -10.90
CA LYS A 172 -20.26 -10.31 -12.04
C LYS A 172 -19.13 -9.34 -12.35
N GLN A 173 -19.37 -8.04 -12.31
CA GLN A 173 -18.33 -7.01 -12.46
C GLN A 173 -17.25 -7.15 -11.39
N LEU A 174 -17.63 -7.36 -10.12
CA LEU A 174 -16.68 -7.56 -9.03
C LEU A 174 -15.86 -8.84 -9.22
N GLU A 175 -16.50 -9.98 -9.58
CA GLU A 175 -15.81 -11.24 -9.85
C GLU A 175 -14.80 -11.09 -10.99
N ASP A 176 -15.20 -10.45 -12.10
CA ASP A 176 -14.34 -10.24 -13.25
C ASP A 176 -13.16 -9.32 -12.92
N ALA A 177 -13.40 -8.23 -12.17
CA ALA A 177 -12.36 -7.31 -11.73
C ALA A 177 -11.33 -8.01 -10.82
N ILE A 178 -11.77 -8.80 -9.84
CA ILE A 178 -10.89 -9.58 -8.95
C ILE A 178 -10.11 -10.63 -9.74
N ALA A 179 -10.76 -11.27 -10.73
CA ALA A 179 -10.13 -12.26 -11.61
C ALA A 179 -9.20 -11.62 -12.67
N GLY A 180 -9.14 -10.29 -12.74
CA GLY A 180 -8.35 -9.54 -13.74
C GLY A 180 -8.89 -9.65 -15.15
N LYS A 181 -10.19 -9.95 -15.31
CA LYS A 181 -10.86 -9.99 -16.61
C LYS A 181 -11.32 -8.60 -17.00
N TYR A 182 -10.93 -8.17 -18.17
CA TYR A 182 -11.32 -6.88 -18.74
C TYR A 182 -11.81 -7.10 -20.17
N SER A 183 -12.77 -6.30 -20.58
CA SER A 183 -13.35 -6.35 -21.92
C SER A 183 -12.88 -5.14 -22.72
N LEU A 184 -12.49 -5.37 -23.96
CA LEU A 184 -12.27 -4.32 -24.94
C LEU A 184 -12.64 -4.88 -26.34
N ASN A 185 -13.62 -4.25 -26.98
CA ASN A 185 -13.93 -4.55 -28.36
C ASN A 185 -12.95 -3.81 -29.28
N ILE A 186 -11.82 -4.45 -29.55
CA ILE A 186 -10.74 -3.87 -30.36
C ILE A 186 -11.19 -3.63 -31.82
N ASP A 187 -11.97 -4.53 -32.39
CA ASP A 187 -12.42 -4.43 -33.79
C ASP A 187 -13.30 -3.20 -34.00
N GLU A 188 -14.16 -2.89 -33.02
CA GLU A 188 -14.99 -1.68 -33.09
C GLU A 188 -14.14 -0.43 -32.92
N LEU A 189 -13.18 -0.44 -32.02
CA LEU A 189 -12.26 0.65 -31.80
C LEU A 189 -11.41 0.95 -33.03
N LEU A 190 -10.90 -0.10 -33.71
CA LEU A 190 -10.05 0.04 -34.90
C LEU A 190 -10.77 0.67 -36.11
N LYS A 191 -12.10 0.64 -36.16
CA LYS A 191 -12.87 1.33 -37.22
C LYS A 191 -12.61 2.84 -37.24
N ASN A 192 -12.25 3.42 -36.11
CA ASN A 192 -11.92 4.83 -35.99
C ASN A 192 -10.52 5.19 -36.54
N TYR A 193 -9.69 4.18 -36.84
CA TYR A 193 -8.28 4.35 -37.23
C TYR A 193 -7.99 3.68 -38.60
N PRO A 194 -8.55 4.19 -39.72
CA PRO A 194 -8.27 3.63 -41.04
C PRO A 194 -6.78 3.84 -41.40
N VAL A 195 -6.32 3.06 -42.37
CA VAL A 195 -4.96 3.22 -42.92
C VAL A 195 -4.78 4.66 -43.40
N GLY A 196 -3.71 5.32 -42.96
CA GLY A 196 -3.44 6.72 -43.23
C GLY A 196 -4.03 7.72 -42.24
N HIS A 197 -4.69 7.25 -41.16
CA HIS A 197 -5.07 8.11 -40.05
C HIS A 197 -3.85 8.82 -39.46
N ASN A 198 -3.95 10.14 -39.31
CA ASN A 198 -2.86 10.98 -38.83
C ASN A 198 -3.38 11.92 -37.74
N ASP A 199 -3.05 11.64 -36.50
CA ASP A 199 -3.37 12.48 -35.35
C ASP A 199 -2.26 12.39 -34.30
N ALA A 200 -2.27 13.31 -33.34
CA ALA A 200 -1.38 13.23 -32.21
C ALA A 200 -1.73 12.00 -31.32
N THR A 201 -0.73 11.21 -30.93
CA THR A 201 -0.92 9.97 -30.16
C THR A 201 -1.73 10.17 -28.87
N ARG A 202 -1.64 11.36 -28.24
CA ARG A 202 -2.45 11.72 -27.08
C ARG A 202 -3.97 11.78 -27.38
N ASN A 203 -4.36 12.16 -28.62
CA ASN A 203 -5.76 12.18 -29.03
C ASN A 203 -6.28 10.77 -29.20
N THR A 204 -5.52 9.93 -29.89
CA THR A 204 -5.81 8.48 -30.02
C THR A 204 -5.89 7.82 -28.64
N SER A 205 -4.94 8.12 -27.76
CA SER A 205 -4.95 7.61 -26.38
C SER A 205 -6.22 8.03 -25.62
N LEU A 206 -6.66 9.28 -25.77
CA LEU A 206 -7.91 9.75 -25.18
C LEU A 206 -9.11 8.89 -25.59
N GLU A 207 -9.26 8.62 -26.90
CA GLU A 207 -10.38 7.84 -27.41
C GLU A 207 -10.34 6.40 -26.90
N VAL A 208 -9.15 5.80 -26.87
CA VAL A 208 -8.95 4.46 -26.28
C VAL A 208 -9.32 4.45 -24.78
N ILE A 209 -8.91 5.45 -24.03
CA ILE A 209 -9.24 5.58 -22.58
C ILE A 209 -10.74 5.66 -22.39
N GLN A 210 -11.47 6.45 -23.21
CA GLN A 210 -12.93 6.54 -23.12
C GLN A 210 -13.60 5.19 -23.38
N GLU A 211 -13.16 4.46 -24.41
CA GLU A 211 -13.75 3.18 -24.75
C GLU A 211 -13.44 2.10 -23.69
N VAL A 212 -12.21 2.06 -23.18
CA VAL A 212 -11.83 1.18 -22.07
C VAL A 212 -12.66 1.49 -20.83
N ALA A 213 -12.80 2.76 -20.48
CA ALA A 213 -13.56 3.19 -19.31
C ALA A 213 -15.04 2.86 -19.39
N LYS A 214 -15.64 2.99 -20.58
CA LYS A 214 -17.04 2.64 -20.86
C LYS A 214 -17.30 1.15 -20.66
N GLN A 215 -16.38 0.29 -21.12
CA GLN A 215 -16.52 -1.16 -21.03
C GLN A 215 -16.11 -1.75 -19.68
N ASN A 216 -15.34 -0.98 -18.88
CA ASN A 216 -14.76 -1.47 -17.62
C ASN A 216 -14.99 -0.46 -16.49
N PRO A 217 -16.06 -0.63 -15.70
CA PRO A 217 -16.40 0.32 -14.60
C PRO A 217 -15.30 0.46 -13.53
N THR A 218 -14.41 -0.52 -13.40
CA THR A 218 -13.30 -0.52 -12.43
C THR A 218 -11.98 0.00 -13.01
N PHE A 219 -12.01 0.56 -14.23
CA PHE A 219 -10.86 1.23 -14.81
C PHE A 219 -10.79 2.67 -14.34
N LEU A 220 -9.61 3.10 -13.89
CA LEU A 220 -9.32 4.46 -13.45
C LEU A 220 -8.20 5.06 -14.31
N SER A 221 -8.21 6.36 -14.46
CA SER A 221 -7.18 7.07 -15.20
C SER A 221 -6.66 8.26 -14.41
N GLY A 222 -5.40 8.63 -14.58
CA GLY A 222 -4.82 9.71 -13.81
C GLY A 222 -3.65 10.43 -14.50
N THR A 223 -3.15 11.44 -13.78
CA THR A 223 -2.00 12.21 -14.25
C THR A 223 -1.38 13.03 -13.12
N ALA A 224 -0.13 13.42 -13.31
CA ALA A 224 0.59 14.35 -12.43
C ALA A 224 0.44 15.78 -12.96
N ASP A 225 -0.77 16.38 -12.77
CA ASP A 225 -1.12 17.76 -13.14
C ASP A 225 -1.04 18.11 -14.65
N LEU A 226 -1.20 17.11 -15.52
CA LEU A 226 -1.06 17.25 -16.97
C LEU A 226 -2.33 16.85 -17.75
N ALA A 227 -3.49 16.72 -17.09
CA ALA A 227 -4.71 16.15 -17.68
C ALA A 227 -5.13 16.80 -19.01
N SER A 228 -5.03 18.10 -19.12
CA SER A 228 -5.40 18.85 -20.33
C SER A 228 -4.46 18.55 -21.51
N SER A 229 -3.19 18.30 -21.23
CA SER A 229 -2.15 18.06 -22.24
C SER A 229 -2.01 16.60 -22.61
N THR A 230 -2.02 15.69 -21.64
CA THR A 230 -1.93 14.24 -21.84
C THR A 230 -3.28 13.62 -22.24
N LYS A 231 -4.37 14.34 -21.99
CA LYS A 231 -5.76 13.94 -22.31
C LYS A 231 -6.16 12.60 -21.65
N THR A 232 -5.71 12.38 -20.41
CA THR A 232 -5.95 11.13 -19.67
C THR A 232 -7.26 11.11 -18.89
N LYS A 233 -8.01 12.23 -18.86
CA LYS A 233 -9.26 12.31 -18.09
C LYS A 233 -10.37 11.48 -18.74
N ILE A 234 -11.04 10.64 -17.96
CA ILE A 234 -12.28 9.97 -18.32
C ILE A 234 -13.37 11.04 -18.30
N LYS A 235 -14.04 11.24 -19.43
CA LYS A 235 -15.13 12.21 -19.56
C LYS A 235 -16.33 11.77 -18.73
N ASP A 236 -17.10 12.75 -18.25
CA ASP A 236 -18.34 12.53 -17.46
C ASP A 236 -18.14 11.72 -16.17
N GLU A 237 -16.89 11.57 -15.71
CA GLU A 237 -16.54 10.95 -14.45
C GLU A 237 -15.88 11.96 -13.50
N ASP A 238 -16.20 11.84 -12.23
CA ASP A 238 -15.66 12.72 -11.18
C ASP A 238 -14.18 12.45 -10.89
N ASP A 239 -13.54 13.42 -10.26
CA ASP A 239 -12.21 13.26 -9.69
C ASP A 239 -12.29 12.49 -8.37
N PHE A 240 -11.33 11.59 -8.13
CA PHE A 240 -11.16 10.90 -6.87
C PHE A 240 -10.67 11.90 -5.81
N SER A 241 -11.47 12.15 -4.81
CA SER A 241 -11.20 13.17 -3.78
C SER A 241 -11.71 12.76 -2.40
N VAL A 242 -11.45 13.58 -1.39
CA VAL A 242 -12.00 13.39 -0.01
C VAL A 242 -13.52 13.44 -0.02
N GLU A 243 -14.12 14.25 -0.88
CA GLU A 243 -15.57 14.40 -1.03
C GLU A 243 -16.20 13.26 -1.84
N ASN A 244 -15.40 12.62 -2.73
CA ASN A 244 -15.88 11.55 -3.62
C ASN A 244 -14.83 10.50 -3.92
N TYR A 245 -14.77 9.46 -3.08
CA TYR A 245 -13.89 8.29 -3.31
C TYR A 245 -14.40 7.33 -4.41
N ASN A 246 -15.53 7.63 -5.06
CA ASN A 246 -16.00 6.89 -6.22
C ASN A 246 -15.54 7.49 -7.55
N GLY A 247 -14.90 8.66 -7.51
CA GLY A 247 -14.32 9.28 -8.69
C GLY A 247 -13.31 8.37 -9.39
N ARG A 248 -13.33 8.38 -10.72
CA ARG A 248 -12.48 7.51 -11.55
C ARG A 248 -11.27 8.24 -12.14
N ASN A 249 -11.20 9.56 -11.97
CA ASN A 249 -10.06 10.38 -12.37
C ASN A 249 -9.12 10.60 -11.18
N LEU A 250 -7.90 10.10 -11.26
CA LEU A 250 -6.89 10.19 -10.20
C LEU A 250 -6.05 11.45 -10.39
N VAL A 251 -6.09 12.35 -9.41
CA VAL A 251 -5.33 13.60 -9.41
C VAL A 251 -4.12 13.43 -8.50
N PHE A 252 -2.97 13.09 -9.07
CA PHE A 252 -1.74 12.86 -8.29
C PHE A 252 -1.02 14.16 -7.90
N GLY A 253 -1.29 15.28 -8.58
CA GLY A 253 -0.46 16.47 -8.51
C GLY A 253 0.94 16.20 -9.09
N ILE A 254 1.89 17.10 -8.90
CA ILE A 254 3.26 16.95 -9.44
C ILE A 254 4.03 15.94 -8.60
N ARG A 255 3.73 14.65 -8.79
CA ARG A 255 4.25 13.49 -8.03
C ARG A 255 4.38 12.27 -8.95
N GLU A 256 5.16 12.39 -10.03
CA GLU A 256 5.26 11.35 -11.06
C GLU A 256 5.77 10.03 -10.51
N PHE A 257 6.75 10.07 -9.61
CA PHE A 257 7.32 8.85 -9.04
C PHE A 257 6.29 8.11 -8.15
N ALA A 258 5.63 8.81 -7.23
CA ALA A 258 4.57 8.19 -6.42
C ALA A 258 3.39 7.75 -7.27
N MET A 259 3.03 8.50 -8.32
CA MET A 259 1.98 8.12 -9.27
C MET A 259 2.23 6.72 -9.82
N VAL A 260 3.41 6.46 -10.36
CA VAL A 260 3.74 5.14 -10.93
C VAL A 260 3.79 4.07 -9.85
N ALA A 261 4.38 4.35 -8.69
CA ALA A 261 4.45 3.42 -7.58
C ALA A 261 3.05 3.05 -7.04
N ILE A 262 2.16 4.03 -6.91
CA ILE A 262 0.76 3.83 -6.48
C ILE A 262 0.00 2.99 -7.50
N MET A 263 0.15 3.27 -8.81
CA MET A 263 -0.47 2.49 -9.88
C MET A 263 -0.02 1.03 -9.86
N ASN A 264 1.27 0.79 -9.63
CA ASN A 264 1.79 -0.56 -9.46
C ASN A 264 1.11 -1.28 -8.28
N GLY A 265 1.00 -0.60 -7.14
CA GLY A 265 0.31 -1.12 -5.96
C GLY A 265 -1.17 -1.42 -6.21
N MET A 266 -1.89 -0.51 -6.87
CA MET A 266 -3.30 -0.70 -7.23
C MET A 266 -3.48 -1.91 -8.16
N THR A 267 -2.61 -2.05 -9.16
CA THR A 267 -2.66 -3.17 -10.11
C THR A 267 -2.37 -4.51 -9.42
N LEU A 268 -1.39 -4.56 -8.52
CA LEU A 268 -1.04 -5.76 -7.76
C LEU A 268 -2.12 -6.16 -6.76
N HIS A 269 -2.85 -5.19 -6.19
CA HIS A 269 -3.97 -5.45 -5.28
C HIS A 269 -5.14 -6.16 -6.01
N LYS A 270 -5.27 -5.96 -7.31
CA LYS A 270 -6.40 -6.40 -8.14
C LYS A 270 -7.72 -5.68 -7.79
N GLY A 271 -8.76 -5.94 -8.58
CA GLY A 271 -10.07 -5.31 -8.43
C GLY A 271 -10.21 -3.99 -9.18
N VAL A 272 -9.09 -3.36 -9.56
CA VAL A 272 -9.06 -2.17 -10.41
C VAL A 272 -7.96 -2.29 -11.47
N LYS A 273 -8.13 -1.58 -12.58
CA LYS A 273 -7.08 -1.29 -13.56
C LYS A 273 -6.85 0.20 -13.60
N VAL A 274 -5.60 0.58 -13.76
CA VAL A 274 -5.22 1.99 -13.79
C VAL A 274 -4.37 2.31 -15.01
N SER A 275 -4.55 3.51 -15.54
CA SER A 275 -3.62 4.13 -16.48
C SER A 275 -3.24 5.51 -15.99
N ALA A 276 -2.09 6.01 -16.39
CA ALA A 276 -1.75 7.41 -16.21
C ALA A 276 -0.90 7.90 -17.37
N GLY A 277 -0.96 9.20 -17.60
CA GLY A 277 -0.15 9.86 -18.61
C GLY A 277 0.75 10.92 -17.99
N GLY A 278 1.94 11.01 -18.55
CA GLY A 278 2.93 12.05 -18.29
C GLY A 278 3.69 12.36 -19.57
N PHE A 279 4.57 13.33 -19.49
CA PHE A 279 5.55 13.60 -20.55
C PHE A 279 6.93 13.13 -20.08
N LEU A 280 7.71 12.63 -21.03
CA LEU A 280 9.11 12.28 -20.84
C LEU A 280 9.99 13.47 -21.20
#